data_f6644828964e90cdedc98497c92be33b
#
_entry.id   f6644828964e90cdedc98497c92be33b
#
_cell.length_a   1.000
_cell.length_b   1.000
_cell.length_c   1.000
_cell.angle_alpha   90.00
_cell.angle_beta   90.00
_cell.angle_gamma   90.00
#
_symmetry.space_group_name_H-M   'P 1'
#
loop_
_entity.id
_entity.type
_entity.pdbx_description
1 polymer ?
#
loop_
_entity_poly.entity_id
_entity_poly.type
_entity_poly.pdbx_seq_one_letter_code
_entity_poly.pdbx_strand_id
1 'polypeptide(L)'
;MMKAYTYIDKGHFALLEKPEPRILDPKDAIVKVTLASICTSDLHIKHGSVPRAVPGITVGHEMVGIVTEVGDQVHSVKPGDRVTVNVETYCGECWFCKHGYVNNCKSPDGGWVLGCRIDGGQAEFVRVPYADQGLNRIPDSVTDEQALFVGDILATGFWAARILQLI
;
A
#
# COMPACT_ATOMS: atom_id res chain seq x y z
N MET A 1 1.29 -0.67 20.60
CA MET A 1 2.57 -0.97 19.90
C MET A 1 2.34 -2.16 19.00
N MET A 2 2.95 -2.21 17.82
CA MET A 2 2.82 -3.28 16.83
C MET A 2 4.20 -3.72 16.35
N LYS A 3 4.31 -4.97 15.88
CA LYS A 3 5.50 -5.46 15.19
C LYS A 3 5.52 -4.94 13.76
N ALA A 4 6.68 -4.45 13.31
CA ALA A 4 6.86 -3.89 11.98
C ALA A 4 8.25 -4.22 11.43
N TYR A 5 8.32 -4.70 10.19
CA TYR A 5 9.58 -4.96 9.51
C TYR A 5 10.08 -3.66 8.88
N THR A 6 11.18 -3.15 9.39
CA THR A 6 11.62 -1.75 9.20
C THR A 6 12.93 -1.69 8.43
N TYR A 7 13.01 -0.78 7.46
CA TYR A 7 14.25 -0.41 6.78
C TYR A 7 15.09 0.49 7.68
N ILE A 8 16.26 0.03 8.08
CA ILE A 8 17.17 0.78 8.94
C ILE A 8 18.18 1.57 8.10
N ASP A 9 18.90 0.86 7.26
CA ASP A 9 19.86 1.41 6.31
C ASP A 9 20.15 0.41 5.18
N LYS A 10 21.03 0.78 4.28
CA LYS A 10 21.43 -0.09 3.15
C LYS A 10 21.94 -1.44 3.65
N GLY A 11 21.27 -2.50 3.23
CA GLY A 11 21.58 -3.88 3.57
C GLY A 11 20.90 -4.38 4.85
N HIS A 12 20.26 -3.49 5.62
CA HIS A 12 19.76 -3.81 6.95
C HIS A 12 18.26 -3.51 7.11
N PHE A 13 17.49 -4.56 7.33
CA PHE A 13 16.10 -4.52 7.79
C PHE A 13 16.03 -5.17 9.16
N ALA A 14 15.14 -4.70 10.03
CA ALA A 14 14.93 -5.24 11.36
C ALA A 14 13.44 -5.32 11.71
N LEU A 15 13.06 -6.33 12.49
CA LEU A 15 11.74 -6.40 13.11
C LEU A 15 11.77 -5.53 14.38
N LEU A 16 11.01 -4.46 14.38
CA LEU A 16 10.92 -3.51 15.48
C LEU A 16 9.51 -3.42 16.05
N GLU A 17 9.40 -2.93 17.27
CA GLU A 17 8.13 -2.46 17.82
C GLU A 17 7.96 -0.98 17.49
N LYS A 18 6.86 -0.65 16.82
CA LYS A 18 6.49 0.73 16.44
C LYS A 18 5.11 1.08 17.00
N PRO A 19 4.81 2.38 17.19
CA PRO A 19 3.44 2.81 17.46
C PRO A 19 2.48 2.32 16.36
N GLU A 20 1.28 1.93 16.74
CA GLU A 20 0.22 1.68 15.77
C GLU A 20 -0.10 2.98 14.99
N PRO A 21 -0.41 2.87 13.69
CA PRO A 21 -0.77 4.02 12.88
C PRO A 21 -2.09 4.63 13.36
N ARG A 22 -2.30 5.90 13.04
CA ARG A 22 -3.54 6.64 13.31
C ARG A 22 -4.01 7.36 12.05
N ILE A 23 -5.26 7.75 11.99
CA ILE A 23 -5.80 8.66 10.97
C ILE A 23 -5.06 9.99 11.07
N LEU A 24 -4.47 10.45 9.96
CA LEU A 24 -3.77 11.73 9.84
C LEU A 24 -4.54 12.70 8.94
N ASP A 25 -5.31 12.17 7.98
CA ASP A 25 -6.14 12.92 7.04
C ASP A 25 -7.55 12.30 7.03
N PRO A 26 -8.62 13.10 6.88
CA PRO A 26 -9.99 12.57 6.78
C PRO A 26 -10.23 11.54 5.67
N LYS A 27 -9.35 11.45 4.70
CA LYS A 27 -9.40 10.46 3.60
C LYS A 27 -8.59 9.18 3.86
N ASP A 28 -8.01 9.02 5.06
CA ASP A 28 -7.22 7.84 5.43
C ASP A 28 -8.09 6.69 5.93
N ALA A 29 -7.56 5.48 5.85
CA ALA A 29 -8.05 4.33 6.61
C ALA A 29 -6.90 3.62 7.32
N ILE A 30 -7.22 2.92 8.42
CA ILE A 30 -6.33 1.98 9.09
C ILE A 30 -6.77 0.56 8.76
N VAL A 31 -5.83 -0.24 8.29
CA VAL A 31 -6.04 -1.64 7.94
C VAL A 31 -5.22 -2.53 8.87
N LYS A 32 -5.87 -3.49 9.54
CA LYS A 32 -5.20 -4.60 10.20
C LYS A 32 -4.78 -5.60 9.14
N VAL A 33 -3.49 -5.78 8.94
CA VAL A 33 -2.95 -6.67 7.92
C VAL A 33 -3.17 -8.13 8.32
N THR A 34 -3.76 -8.92 7.42
CA THR A 34 -3.96 -10.36 7.60
C THR A 34 -2.94 -11.17 6.82
N LEU A 35 -2.50 -10.64 5.67
CA LEU A 35 -1.49 -11.27 4.83
C LEU A 35 -0.72 -10.19 4.05
N ALA A 36 0.60 -10.35 3.95
CA ALA A 36 1.46 -9.50 3.14
C ALA A 36 2.49 -10.34 2.38
N SER A 37 2.98 -9.83 1.25
CA SER A 37 4.05 -10.46 0.48
C SER A 37 5.31 -9.59 0.44
N ILE A 38 6.41 -10.20 0.02
CA ILE A 38 7.68 -9.52 -0.25
C ILE A 38 7.79 -9.34 -1.76
N CYS A 39 7.91 -8.09 -2.19
CA CYS A 39 8.16 -7.74 -3.59
C CYS A 39 9.66 -7.58 -3.88
N THR A 40 10.05 -7.73 -5.14
CA THR A 40 11.41 -7.40 -5.59
C THR A 40 11.79 -5.94 -5.26
N SER A 41 10.82 -5.04 -5.21
CA SER A 41 11.04 -3.64 -4.80
C SER A 41 11.60 -3.51 -3.37
N ASP A 42 11.22 -4.39 -2.45
CA ASP A 42 11.78 -4.42 -1.09
C ASP A 42 13.27 -4.77 -1.12
N LEU A 43 13.67 -5.70 -2.02
CA LEU A 43 15.09 -6.02 -2.24
C LEU A 43 15.86 -4.84 -2.84
N HIS A 44 15.22 -4.08 -3.74
CA HIS A 44 15.82 -2.86 -4.29
C HIS A 44 16.02 -1.79 -3.21
N ILE A 45 15.09 -1.62 -2.28
CA ILE A 45 15.26 -0.77 -1.10
C ILE A 45 16.43 -1.28 -0.26
N LYS A 46 16.45 -2.58 0.06
CA LYS A 46 17.53 -3.21 0.83
C LYS A 46 18.92 -2.95 0.23
N HIS A 47 19.04 -3.06 -1.08
CA HIS A 47 20.31 -2.84 -1.77
C HIS A 47 20.67 -1.35 -1.97
N GLY A 48 19.79 -0.43 -1.56
CA GLY A 48 19.99 1.01 -1.71
C GLY A 48 19.80 1.52 -3.14
N SER A 49 19.09 0.75 -3.99
CA SER A 49 18.81 1.12 -5.38
C SER A 49 17.59 2.04 -5.52
N VAL A 50 16.90 2.35 -4.44
CA VAL A 50 15.75 3.26 -4.38
C VAL A 50 16.14 4.52 -3.57
N PRO A 51 16.65 5.57 -4.21
CA PRO A 51 17.18 6.75 -3.49
C PRO A 51 16.14 7.50 -2.64
N ARG A 52 14.87 7.34 -2.94
CA ARG A 52 13.75 7.99 -2.21
C ARG A 52 13.23 7.19 -1.03
N ALA A 53 13.72 5.96 -0.82
CA ALA A 53 13.35 5.18 0.36
C ALA A 53 13.88 5.83 1.64
N VAL A 54 13.02 5.96 2.64
CA VAL A 54 13.34 6.67 3.87
C VAL A 54 13.72 5.68 4.97
N PRO A 55 14.93 5.79 5.59
CA PRO A 55 15.28 5.00 6.76
C PRO A 55 14.26 5.18 7.90
N GLY A 56 13.96 4.10 8.61
CA GLY A 56 12.99 4.07 9.72
C GLY A 56 11.56 3.73 9.30
N ILE A 57 11.24 3.64 7.98
CA ILE A 57 9.91 3.24 7.53
C ILE A 57 9.71 1.72 7.64
N THR A 58 8.47 1.32 7.89
CA THR A 58 8.00 -0.05 7.68
C THR A 58 7.95 -0.35 6.18
N VAL A 59 8.54 -1.45 5.73
CA VAL A 59 8.52 -1.84 4.32
C VAL A 59 7.24 -2.56 3.92
N GLY A 60 7.11 -2.90 2.62
CA GLY A 60 5.99 -3.66 2.07
C GLY A 60 4.87 -2.78 1.51
N HIS A 61 4.42 -3.13 0.32
CA HIS A 61 3.33 -2.43 -0.39
C HIS A 61 2.30 -3.41 -0.98
N GLU A 62 2.48 -4.70 -0.78
CA GLU A 62 1.53 -5.75 -1.16
C GLU A 62 0.92 -6.36 0.09
N MET A 63 -0.35 -6.10 0.35
CA MET A 63 -1.05 -6.62 1.51
C MET A 63 -2.56 -6.67 1.31
N VAL A 64 -3.19 -7.52 2.10
CA VAL A 64 -4.63 -7.58 2.33
C VAL A 64 -4.91 -7.51 3.83
N GLY A 65 -6.11 -7.11 4.20
CA GLY A 65 -6.45 -7.00 5.61
C GLY A 65 -7.90 -6.62 5.84
N ILE A 66 -8.16 -6.23 7.08
CA ILE A 66 -9.48 -5.81 7.55
C ILE A 66 -9.40 -4.34 7.95
N VAL A 67 -10.28 -3.52 7.43
CA VAL A 67 -10.41 -2.11 7.83
C VAL A 67 -10.80 -2.05 9.30
N THR A 68 -10.06 -1.31 10.11
CA THR A 68 -10.35 -1.10 11.55
C THR A 68 -10.85 0.29 11.85
N GLU A 69 -10.41 1.29 11.09
CA GLU A 69 -10.79 2.69 11.28
C GLU A 69 -10.79 3.40 9.92
N VAL A 70 -11.66 4.40 9.76
CA VAL A 70 -11.71 5.25 8.56
C VAL A 70 -11.86 6.71 8.98
N GLY A 71 -11.27 7.61 8.21
CA GLY A 71 -11.53 9.04 8.31
C GLY A 71 -12.95 9.39 7.84
N ASP A 72 -13.43 10.57 8.22
CA ASP A 72 -14.82 11.02 8.01
C ASP A 72 -15.16 11.33 6.53
N GLN A 73 -14.16 11.37 5.64
CA GLN A 73 -14.33 11.53 4.19
C GLN A 73 -14.07 10.24 3.40
N VAL A 74 -14.02 9.09 4.06
CA VAL A 74 -13.95 7.78 3.40
C VAL A 74 -15.37 7.23 3.21
N HIS A 75 -15.72 6.84 1.99
CA HIS A 75 -17.07 6.43 1.62
C HIS A 75 -17.16 5.03 0.99
N SER A 76 -16.05 4.51 0.43
CA SER A 76 -16.05 3.24 -0.31
C SER A 76 -15.92 2.01 0.58
N VAL A 77 -15.37 2.17 1.79
CA VAL A 77 -15.12 1.09 2.75
C VAL A 77 -15.49 1.52 4.17
N LYS A 78 -15.68 0.55 5.07
CA LYS A 78 -15.99 0.76 6.48
C LYS A 78 -15.26 -0.25 7.37
N PRO A 79 -15.17 0.00 8.70
CA PRO A 79 -14.64 -0.98 9.63
C PRO A 79 -15.32 -2.34 9.49
N GLY A 80 -14.52 -3.41 9.44
CA GLY A 80 -14.91 -4.80 9.22
C GLY A 80 -14.84 -5.26 7.76
N ASP A 81 -14.71 -4.37 6.78
CA ASP A 81 -14.54 -4.76 5.38
C ASP A 81 -13.16 -5.42 5.16
N ARG A 82 -13.15 -6.56 4.43
CA ARG A 82 -11.93 -7.18 3.91
C ARG A 82 -11.50 -6.44 2.66
N VAL A 83 -10.23 -6.05 2.60
CA VAL A 83 -9.71 -5.21 1.51
C VAL A 83 -8.35 -5.68 1.01
N THR A 84 -8.11 -5.50 -0.29
CA THR A 84 -6.76 -5.43 -0.85
C THR A 84 -6.33 -3.97 -0.94
N VAL A 85 -5.05 -3.73 -0.68
CA VAL A 85 -4.44 -2.38 -0.73
C VAL A 85 -3.74 -2.21 -2.07
N ASN A 86 -4.02 -1.11 -2.76
CA ASN A 86 -3.28 -0.74 -3.98
C ASN A 86 -1.85 -0.36 -3.62
N VAL A 87 -0.89 -0.84 -4.41
CA VAL A 87 0.52 -0.47 -4.27
C VAL A 87 0.75 1.03 -4.40
N GLU A 88 -0.03 1.69 -5.23
CA GLU A 88 0.01 3.14 -5.41
C GLU A 88 -1.24 3.81 -4.83
N THR A 89 -1.02 4.77 -3.95
CA THR A 89 -2.06 5.67 -3.46
C THR A 89 -2.11 6.92 -4.32
N TYR A 90 -3.27 7.57 -4.43
CA TYR A 90 -3.38 8.77 -5.26
C TYR A 90 -4.59 9.63 -4.89
N CYS A 91 -4.46 10.95 -5.06
CA CYS A 91 -5.48 11.89 -4.62
C CYS A 91 -6.77 11.90 -5.47
N GLY A 92 -6.76 11.37 -6.69
CA GLY A 92 -7.90 11.40 -7.61
C GLY A 92 -8.21 12.77 -8.26
N GLU A 93 -7.59 13.85 -7.80
CA GLU A 93 -7.98 15.22 -8.14
C GLU A 93 -6.96 15.96 -9.04
N CYS A 94 -5.67 15.64 -8.95
CA CYS A 94 -4.65 16.32 -9.75
C CYS A 94 -4.73 15.95 -11.23
N TRP A 95 -4.06 16.73 -12.07
CA TRP A 95 -4.08 16.52 -13.51
C TRP A 95 -3.69 15.08 -13.90
N PHE A 96 -2.64 14.53 -13.28
CA PHE A 96 -2.18 13.17 -13.57
C PHE A 96 -3.24 12.14 -13.22
N CYS A 97 -3.85 12.23 -12.05
CA CYS A 97 -4.91 11.30 -11.62
C CYS A 97 -6.11 11.35 -12.58
N LYS A 98 -6.55 12.55 -12.98
CA LYS A 98 -7.68 12.73 -13.90
C LYS A 98 -7.42 12.20 -15.31
N HIS A 99 -6.14 12.02 -15.68
CA HIS A 99 -5.74 11.50 -16.99
C HIS A 99 -5.23 10.04 -16.94
N GLY A 100 -5.43 9.34 -15.80
CA GLY A 100 -5.05 7.93 -15.65
C GLY A 100 -3.58 7.66 -15.33
N TYR A 101 -2.78 8.69 -15.08
CA TYR A 101 -1.36 8.57 -14.71
C TYR A 101 -1.19 8.65 -13.19
N VAL A 102 -1.88 7.78 -12.45
CA VAL A 102 -1.96 7.84 -10.98
C VAL A 102 -0.60 7.69 -10.30
N ASN A 103 0.33 6.94 -10.89
CA ASN A 103 1.71 6.80 -10.45
C ASN A 103 2.51 8.12 -10.42
N ASN A 104 2.06 9.13 -11.18
CA ASN A 104 2.63 10.47 -11.20
C ASN A 104 1.84 11.47 -10.33
N CYS A 105 1.01 10.99 -9.41
CA CYS A 105 0.23 11.85 -8.52
C CYS A 105 1.13 12.89 -7.83
N LYS A 106 0.68 14.15 -7.79
CA LYS A 106 1.45 15.27 -7.21
C LYS A 106 1.26 15.43 -5.71
N SER A 107 0.36 14.67 -5.11
CA SER A 107 0.20 14.68 -3.66
C SER A 107 1.43 14.10 -2.95
N PRO A 108 1.81 14.62 -1.76
CA PRO A 108 2.89 14.05 -0.95
C PRO A 108 2.71 12.55 -0.67
N ASP A 109 1.47 12.12 -0.43
CA ASP A 109 1.10 10.72 -0.19
C ASP A 109 0.63 10.01 -1.47
N GLY A 110 1.04 10.47 -2.65
CA GLY A 110 0.67 9.91 -3.94
C GLY A 110 1.80 9.18 -4.66
N GLY A 111 1.41 8.23 -5.53
CA GLY A 111 2.30 7.30 -6.22
C GLY A 111 2.76 6.16 -5.30
N TRP A 112 3.89 5.55 -5.61
CA TRP A 112 4.47 4.54 -4.74
C TRP A 112 5.07 5.18 -3.49
N VAL A 113 4.30 5.23 -2.42
CA VAL A 113 4.69 5.79 -1.12
C VAL A 113 4.74 4.73 -0.02
N LEU A 114 3.77 3.81 0.02
CA LEU A 114 3.70 2.72 1.00
C LEU A 114 4.96 1.86 0.94
N GLY A 115 5.56 1.63 2.09
CA GLY A 115 6.78 0.84 2.21
C GLY A 115 8.03 1.47 1.57
N CYS A 116 7.95 2.75 1.16
CA CYS A 116 9.05 3.47 0.52
C CYS A 116 9.31 4.85 1.17
N ARG A 117 8.28 5.69 1.27
CA ARG A 117 8.36 7.04 1.85
C ARG A 117 7.53 7.19 3.11
N ILE A 118 6.51 6.36 3.29
CA ILE A 118 5.70 6.22 4.49
C ILE A 118 5.65 4.74 4.89
N ASP A 119 5.22 4.46 6.09
CA ASP A 119 5.09 3.10 6.60
C ASP A 119 4.20 2.24 5.68
N GLY A 120 4.66 1.04 5.40
CA GLY A 120 3.99 0.03 4.58
C GLY A 120 3.36 -1.10 5.40
N GLY A 121 3.02 -2.20 4.71
CA GLY A 121 2.18 -3.26 5.23
C GLY A 121 2.90 -4.51 5.75
N GLN A 122 4.24 -4.54 5.81
CA GLN A 122 4.93 -5.61 6.53
C GLN A 122 4.92 -5.31 8.04
N ALA A 123 3.71 -5.15 8.59
CA ALA A 123 3.39 -4.87 9.99
C ALA A 123 2.01 -5.39 10.33
N GLU A 124 1.61 -5.29 11.60
CA GLU A 124 0.27 -5.70 12.05
C GLU A 124 -0.82 -4.73 11.58
N PHE A 125 -0.49 -3.44 11.42
CA PHE A 125 -1.41 -2.40 10.93
C PHE A 125 -0.70 -1.46 9.96
N VAL A 126 -1.47 -0.89 9.03
CA VAL A 126 -1.00 0.11 8.07
C VAL A 126 -2.01 1.24 7.91
N ARG A 127 -1.54 2.48 7.80
CA ARG A 127 -2.34 3.63 7.36
C ARG A 127 -2.33 3.69 5.84
N VAL A 128 -3.49 3.72 5.23
CA VAL A 128 -3.65 3.84 3.78
C VAL A 128 -4.21 5.23 3.45
N PRO A 129 -3.42 6.12 2.86
CA PRO A 129 -3.89 7.42 2.39
C PRO A 129 -4.88 7.28 1.23
N TYR A 130 -5.81 8.25 1.11
CA TYR A 130 -6.80 8.25 0.01
C TYR A 130 -7.54 6.90 -0.09
N ALA A 131 -8.09 6.44 1.02
CA ALA A 131 -8.65 5.09 1.15
C ALA A 131 -9.68 4.73 0.08
N ASP A 132 -10.50 5.69 -0.38
CA ASP A 132 -11.46 5.47 -1.47
C ASP A 132 -10.80 5.10 -2.81
N GLN A 133 -9.51 5.44 -2.99
CA GLN A 133 -8.71 5.11 -4.16
C GLN A 133 -7.73 3.96 -3.86
N GLY A 134 -7.29 3.85 -2.61
CA GLY A 134 -6.25 2.92 -2.17
C GLY A 134 -6.76 1.54 -1.75
N LEU A 135 -8.07 1.38 -1.53
CA LEU A 135 -8.67 0.15 -1.02
C LEU A 135 -9.74 -0.41 -1.95
N ASN A 136 -9.73 -1.73 -2.14
CA ASN A 136 -10.79 -2.44 -2.85
C ASN A 136 -11.31 -3.58 -1.97
N ARG A 137 -12.64 -3.68 -1.81
CA ARG A 137 -13.27 -4.76 -1.06
C ARG A 137 -13.05 -6.09 -1.75
N ILE A 138 -12.67 -7.10 -1.00
CA ILE A 138 -12.48 -8.48 -1.45
C ILE A 138 -13.85 -9.18 -1.43
N PRO A 139 -14.34 -9.72 -2.56
CA PRO A 139 -15.54 -10.53 -2.57
C PRO A 139 -15.41 -11.79 -1.68
N ASP A 140 -16.52 -12.24 -1.09
CA ASP A 140 -16.52 -13.41 -0.19
C ASP A 140 -16.01 -14.69 -0.86
N SER A 141 -16.16 -14.81 -2.18
CA SER A 141 -15.68 -15.94 -2.99
C SER A 141 -14.18 -15.94 -3.25
N VAL A 142 -13.46 -14.86 -2.89
CA VAL A 142 -12.03 -14.68 -3.12
C VAL A 142 -11.29 -14.80 -1.79
N THR A 143 -10.26 -15.66 -1.74
CA THR A 143 -9.43 -15.80 -0.52
C THR A 143 -8.43 -14.66 -0.40
N ASP A 144 -7.84 -14.47 0.80
CA ASP A 144 -6.81 -13.46 1.03
C ASP A 144 -5.57 -13.73 0.16
N GLU A 145 -5.19 -15.01 -0.03
CA GLU A 145 -4.06 -15.39 -0.89
C GLU A 145 -4.30 -15.04 -2.35
N GLN A 146 -5.53 -15.23 -2.86
CA GLN A 146 -5.88 -14.84 -4.23
C GLN A 146 -5.89 -13.32 -4.39
N ALA A 147 -6.46 -12.61 -3.40
CA ALA A 147 -6.58 -11.16 -3.42
C ALA A 147 -5.23 -10.44 -3.26
N LEU A 148 -4.28 -11.04 -2.53
CA LEU A 148 -2.96 -10.46 -2.27
C LEU A 148 -2.23 -10.07 -3.55
N PHE A 149 -2.28 -10.93 -4.58
CA PHE A 149 -1.58 -10.69 -5.84
C PHE A 149 -2.26 -9.66 -6.75
N VAL A 150 -3.51 -9.26 -6.45
CA VAL A 150 -4.25 -8.28 -7.26
C VAL A 150 -3.69 -6.88 -7.10
N GLY A 151 -3.21 -6.53 -5.89
CA GLY A 151 -2.77 -5.18 -5.54
C GLY A 151 -1.57 -4.67 -6.35
N ASP A 152 -0.66 -5.56 -6.77
CA ASP A 152 0.52 -5.21 -7.57
C ASP A 152 0.80 -6.17 -8.71
N ILE A 153 1.26 -7.40 -8.42
CA ILE A 153 1.87 -8.27 -9.45
C ILE A 153 0.90 -8.63 -10.58
N LEU A 154 -0.37 -8.92 -10.26
CA LEU A 154 -1.38 -9.23 -11.28
C LEU A 154 -1.74 -7.99 -12.09
N ALA A 155 -1.95 -6.84 -11.43
CA ALA A 155 -2.24 -5.58 -12.10
C ALA A 155 -1.07 -5.16 -13.02
N THR A 156 0.16 -5.29 -12.56
CA THR A 156 1.38 -5.01 -13.34
C THR A 156 1.50 -5.94 -14.54
N GLY A 157 1.30 -7.25 -14.35
CA GLY A 157 1.35 -8.23 -15.43
C GLY A 157 0.24 -8.01 -16.47
N PHE A 158 -0.99 -7.74 -16.03
CA PHE A 158 -2.11 -7.41 -16.91
C PHE A 158 -1.83 -6.15 -17.74
N TRP A 159 -1.31 -5.10 -17.11
CA TRP A 159 -0.95 -3.86 -17.79
C TRP A 159 0.14 -4.07 -18.84
N ALA A 160 1.17 -4.85 -18.52
CA ALA A 160 2.23 -5.20 -19.47
C ALA A 160 1.68 -5.96 -20.69
N ALA A 161 0.83 -6.97 -20.48
CA ALA A 161 0.19 -7.71 -21.54
C ALA A 161 -0.67 -6.82 -22.45
N ARG A 162 -1.43 -5.88 -21.85
CA ARG A 162 -2.26 -4.91 -22.56
C ARG A 162 -1.43 -3.93 -23.42
N ILE A 163 -0.34 -3.38 -22.88
CA ILE A 163 0.55 -2.48 -23.63
C ILE A 163 1.14 -3.21 -24.84
N LEU A 164 1.52 -4.48 -24.68
CA LEU A 164 2.08 -5.31 -25.74
C LEU A 164 1.02 -5.90 -26.67
N GLN A 165 -0.26 -5.56 -26.48
CA GLN A 165 -1.40 -6.07 -27.29
C GLN A 165 -1.48 -7.59 -27.31
N LEU A 166 -1.13 -8.26 -26.21
CA LEU A 166 -1.21 -9.71 -26.06
C LEU A 166 -2.60 -10.19 -25.59
N ILE A 167 -3.43 -9.28 -25.11
CA ILE A 167 -4.82 -9.48 -24.66
C ILE A 167 -5.67 -8.28 -25.05
#